data_ce9e2bbd7d07bf1e44bacf4c9df3d187
#
_entry.id   ce9e2bbd7d07bf1e44bacf4c9df3d187
#
_cell.length_a   1.000
_cell.length_b   1.000
_cell.length_c   1.000
_cell.angle_alpha   90.00
_cell.angle_beta   90.00
_cell.angle_gamma   90.00
#
_symmetry.space_group_name_H-M   'P 1'
#
loop_
_entity.id
_entity.type
_entity.pdbx_description
1 polymer ?
#
loop_
_entity_poly.entity_id
_entity_poly.type
_entity_poly.pdbx_seq_one_letter_code
_entity_poly.pdbx_strand_id
1 'polypeptide(L)'
;EELKQKITPNTTILLHGGGNFGDLYPQHQKIRETVVETFPHNRVIVLPQTLFYKSKETLEKSAALFMQHKDCHLLARDEITANAFKQFSPNVHLSPDMAHELYGTLPTKNTQTGQSLYFLRKDIEASDIEKNITAQLPAGSHIKDWEDVLSERDDLVLAVTWRLAKFAKRHQLTGLKNIVHRFWKAYTKRIIKRVAKTFLSYDNITT
;
A
#
# COMPACT_ATOMS: atom_id res chain seq x y z
N GLU A 1 -8.44 22.09 5.30
CA GLU A 1 -9.64 22.84 5.73
C GLU A 1 -10.95 22.23 5.19
N GLU A 2 -11.02 21.86 3.90
CA GLU A 2 -12.23 21.26 3.29
C GLU A 2 -12.68 19.97 4.01
N LEU A 3 -11.75 19.14 4.48
CA LEU A 3 -12.07 17.93 5.25
C LEU A 3 -12.62 18.24 6.64
N LYS A 4 -12.12 19.27 7.31
CA LYS A 4 -12.62 19.67 8.64
C LYS A 4 -14.10 20.06 8.62
N GLN A 5 -14.59 20.60 7.50
CA GLN A 5 -16.00 20.97 7.34
C GLN A 5 -16.92 19.76 7.13
N LYS A 6 -16.38 18.64 6.65
CA LYS A 6 -17.16 17.42 6.33
C LYS A 6 -17.14 16.38 7.45
N ILE A 7 -16.15 16.44 8.36
CA ILE A 7 -16.00 15.49 9.45
C ILE A 7 -16.76 16.01 10.68
N THR A 8 -17.77 15.25 11.09
CA THR A 8 -18.53 15.51 12.33
C THR A 8 -17.97 14.69 13.48
N PRO A 9 -18.30 15.01 14.74
CA PRO A 9 -17.83 14.24 15.91
C PRO A 9 -18.15 12.74 15.86
N ASN A 10 -19.22 12.35 15.14
CA ASN A 10 -19.63 10.96 15.00
C ASN A 10 -19.01 10.25 13.79
N THR A 11 -18.15 10.94 13.02
CA THR A 11 -17.49 10.35 11.83
C THR A 11 -16.36 9.44 12.28
N THR A 12 -16.39 8.16 11.85
CA THR A 12 -15.22 7.28 11.95
C THR A 12 -14.29 7.55 10.77
N ILE A 13 -13.01 7.76 11.06
CA ILE A 13 -11.98 8.04 10.06
C ILE A 13 -11.19 6.75 9.81
N LEU A 14 -11.22 6.28 8.56
CA LEU A 14 -10.43 5.13 8.15
C LEU A 14 -9.16 5.61 7.42
N LEU A 15 -8.01 5.17 7.89
CA LEU A 15 -6.71 5.39 7.25
C LEU A 15 -6.27 4.11 6.55
N HIS A 16 -5.74 4.25 5.33
CA HIS A 16 -5.41 3.12 4.48
C HIS A 16 -4.38 2.16 5.11
N GLY A 17 -4.50 0.89 4.76
CA GLY A 17 -3.59 -0.18 5.12
C GLY A 17 -2.35 -0.26 4.22
N GLY A 18 -1.53 -1.28 4.42
CA GLY A 18 -0.35 -1.61 3.61
C GLY A 18 0.95 -1.70 4.41
N GLY A 19 2.11 -1.60 3.75
CA GLY A 19 3.44 -1.66 4.37
C GLY A 19 4.08 -0.28 4.55
N ASN A 20 3.31 0.76 4.86
CA ASN A 20 3.81 2.13 4.80
C ASN A 20 3.62 2.94 6.09
N PHE A 21 3.53 2.27 7.23
CA PHE A 21 3.49 2.92 8.54
C PHE A 21 4.92 3.12 9.06
N GLY A 22 5.33 4.39 9.19
CA GLY A 22 6.63 4.78 9.69
C GLY A 22 7.41 5.71 8.77
N ASP A 23 8.74 5.77 8.96
CA ASP A 23 9.59 6.77 8.31
C ASP A 23 10.12 6.39 6.92
N LEU A 24 9.84 5.18 6.45
CA LEU A 24 10.16 4.79 5.07
C LEU A 24 9.32 5.56 4.05
N TYR A 25 8.08 5.86 4.41
CA TYR A 25 7.14 6.65 3.61
C TYR A 25 6.64 7.88 4.40
N PRO A 26 7.47 8.90 4.57
CA PRO A 26 7.21 10.02 5.51
C PRO A 26 5.94 10.80 5.18
N GLN A 27 5.55 10.89 3.91
CA GLN A 27 4.31 11.57 3.52
C GLN A 27 3.06 10.82 4.02
N HIS A 28 3.05 9.49 3.95
CA HIS A 28 1.96 8.67 4.46
C HIS A 28 1.86 8.75 5.99
N GLN A 29 3.01 8.72 6.66
CA GLN A 29 3.05 8.86 8.12
C GLN A 29 2.58 10.24 8.56
N LYS A 30 3.02 11.30 7.88
CA LYS A 30 2.56 12.66 8.15
C LYS A 30 1.05 12.83 8.03
N ILE A 31 0.41 12.19 7.04
CA ILE A 31 -1.04 12.23 6.90
C ILE A 31 -1.71 11.60 8.13
N ARG A 32 -1.24 10.45 8.62
CA ARG A 32 -1.77 9.77 9.80
C ARG A 32 -1.63 10.63 11.04
N GLU A 33 -0.44 11.16 11.27
CA GLU A 33 -0.15 12.06 12.39
C GLU A 33 -1.04 13.30 12.36
N THR A 34 -1.17 13.94 11.18
CA THR A 34 -2.05 15.10 11.01
C THR A 34 -3.51 14.76 11.32
N VAL A 35 -3.99 13.57 10.94
CA VAL A 35 -5.37 13.16 11.25
C VAL A 35 -5.56 12.96 12.74
N VAL A 36 -4.66 12.27 13.41
CA VAL A 36 -4.71 12.02 14.86
C VAL A 36 -4.69 13.33 15.65
N GLU A 37 -3.84 14.30 15.25
CA GLU A 37 -3.79 15.64 15.87
C GLU A 37 -5.06 16.46 15.59
N THR A 38 -5.55 16.40 14.35
CA THR A 38 -6.65 17.29 13.92
C THR A 38 -8.00 16.84 14.45
N PHE A 39 -8.19 15.54 14.65
CA PHE A 39 -9.46 14.93 15.02
C PHE A 39 -9.39 14.11 16.31
N PRO A 40 -9.01 14.71 17.45
CA PRO A 40 -8.72 13.98 18.70
C PRO A 40 -9.94 13.32 19.34
N HIS A 41 -11.14 13.67 18.91
CA HIS A 41 -12.41 13.16 19.45
C HIS A 41 -13.12 12.16 18.49
N ASN A 42 -12.60 11.99 17.29
CA ASN A 42 -13.16 11.05 16.33
C ASN A 42 -12.54 9.65 16.52
N ARG A 43 -13.30 8.61 16.23
CA ARG A 43 -12.72 7.28 16.08
C ARG A 43 -11.83 7.25 14.86
N VAL A 44 -10.57 6.90 15.04
CA VAL A 44 -9.58 6.69 13.98
C VAL A 44 -9.23 5.20 13.92
N ILE A 45 -9.35 4.59 12.75
CA ILE A 45 -8.95 3.20 12.51
C ILE A 45 -7.90 3.19 11.41
N VAL A 46 -6.68 2.76 11.76
CA VAL A 46 -5.64 2.47 10.78
C VAL A 46 -5.79 1.04 10.33
N LEU A 47 -6.12 0.86 9.05
CA LEU A 47 -6.29 -0.47 8.43
C LEU A 47 -4.98 -1.26 8.46
N PRO A 48 -5.00 -2.60 8.29
CA PRO A 48 -3.84 -3.46 8.55
C PRO A 48 -2.53 -2.96 7.93
N GLN A 49 -1.52 -2.79 8.77
CA GLN A 49 -0.20 -2.23 8.44
C GLN A 49 0.93 -3.16 8.85
N THR A 50 2.09 -2.97 8.21
CA THR A 50 3.41 -3.33 8.77
C THR A 50 4.11 -2.04 9.18
N LEU A 51 4.72 -2.04 10.37
CA LEU A 51 5.45 -0.90 10.90
C LEU A 51 6.94 -1.02 10.58
N PHE A 52 7.53 0.08 10.10
CA PHE A 52 8.96 0.19 9.92
C PHE A 52 9.47 1.61 10.26
N TYR A 53 10.45 1.69 11.15
CA TYR A 53 11.18 2.93 11.48
C TYR A 53 12.67 2.68 11.44
N LYS A 54 13.40 3.51 10.71
CA LYS A 54 14.87 3.55 10.74
C LYS A 54 15.37 4.28 11.99
N SER A 55 14.68 5.34 12.38
CA SER A 55 15.04 6.19 13.51
C SER A 55 14.18 5.89 14.73
N LYS A 56 14.83 5.53 15.84
CA LYS A 56 14.17 5.35 17.14
C LYS A 56 13.52 6.64 17.61
N GLU A 57 14.15 7.78 17.39
CA GLU A 57 13.62 9.10 17.77
C GLU A 57 12.31 9.42 17.06
N THR A 58 12.23 9.15 15.73
CA THR A 58 11.00 9.37 14.96
C THR A 58 9.90 8.42 15.39
N LEU A 59 10.24 7.16 15.73
CA LEU A 59 9.30 6.20 16.29
C LEU A 59 8.71 6.71 17.60
N GLU A 60 9.56 7.11 18.55
CA GLU A 60 9.12 7.58 19.88
C GLU A 60 8.25 8.83 19.79
N LYS A 61 8.59 9.79 18.93
CA LYS A 61 7.77 11.00 18.69
C LYS A 61 6.39 10.63 18.13
N SER A 62 6.36 9.78 17.13
CA SER A 62 5.12 9.34 16.50
C SER A 62 4.26 8.53 17.48
N ALA A 63 4.87 7.62 18.24
CA ALA A 63 4.18 6.83 19.26
C ALA A 63 3.55 7.71 20.36
N ALA A 64 4.29 8.69 20.86
CA ALA A 64 3.78 9.63 21.86
C ALA A 64 2.56 10.41 21.35
N LEU A 65 2.57 10.83 20.09
CA LEU A 65 1.46 11.52 19.46
C LEU A 65 0.21 10.64 19.36
N PHE A 66 0.36 9.43 18.84
CA PHE A 66 -0.75 8.48 18.71
C PHE A 66 -1.33 8.08 20.06
N MET A 67 -0.48 7.88 21.08
CA MET A 67 -0.90 7.49 22.42
C MET A 67 -1.79 8.55 23.11
N GLN A 68 -1.70 9.82 22.70
CA GLN A 68 -2.58 10.89 23.21
C GLN A 68 -4.00 10.78 22.65
N HIS A 69 -4.20 10.05 21.57
CA HIS A 69 -5.51 9.91 20.95
C HIS A 69 -6.35 8.84 21.64
N LYS A 70 -7.51 9.20 22.17
CA LYS A 70 -8.33 8.35 23.05
C LYS A 70 -9.01 7.18 22.34
N ASP A 71 -9.32 7.29 21.04
CA ASP A 71 -10.08 6.29 20.27
C ASP A 71 -9.38 6.01 18.91
N CYS A 72 -8.09 5.68 18.98
CA CYS A 72 -7.30 5.27 17.82
C CYS A 72 -7.11 3.76 17.86
N HIS A 73 -7.53 3.07 16.80
CA HIS A 73 -7.38 1.62 16.64
C HIS A 73 -6.33 1.35 15.57
N LEU A 74 -5.36 0.50 15.88
CA LEU A 74 -4.28 0.11 14.98
C LEU A 74 -4.40 -1.37 14.63
N LEU A 75 -4.55 -1.68 13.35
CA LEU A 75 -4.59 -3.05 12.87
C LEU A 75 -3.20 -3.42 12.33
N ALA A 76 -2.62 -4.48 12.85
CA ALA A 76 -1.31 -5.01 12.45
C ALA A 76 -1.48 -6.27 11.61
N ARG A 77 -0.64 -6.44 10.58
CA ARG A 77 -0.65 -7.64 9.73
C ARG A 77 0.15 -8.80 10.31
N ASP A 78 1.02 -8.51 11.26
CA ASP A 78 1.96 -9.46 11.86
C ASP A 78 2.15 -9.16 13.36
N GLU A 79 2.62 -10.16 14.10
CA GLU A 79 2.81 -10.06 15.54
C GLU A 79 3.91 -9.07 15.95
N ILE A 80 4.95 -8.91 15.14
CA ILE A 80 6.05 -7.97 15.41
C ILE A 80 5.49 -6.55 15.40
N THR A 81 4.71 -6.23 14.35
CA THR A 81 4.04 -4.94 14.22
C THR A 81 3.00 -4.74 15.32
N ALA A 82 2.21 -5.78 15.66
CA ALA A 82 1.23 -5.69 16.73
C ALA A 82 1.88 -5.37 18.08
N ASN A 83 3.01 -5.99 18.39
CA ASN A 83 3.77 -5.71 19.61
C ASN A 83 4.35 -4.28 19.62
N ALA A 84 4.88 -3.82 18.49
CA ALA A 84 5.39 -2.46 18.37
C ALA A 84 4.26 -1.41 18.49
N PHE A 85 3.08 -1.67 17.94
CA PHE A 85 1.92 -0.77 18.00
C PHE A 85 1.38 -0.53 19.41
N LYS A 86 1.68 -1.40 20.38
CA LYS A 86 1.32 -1.18 21.79
C LYS A 86 1.93 0.10 22.39
N GLN A 87 3.00 0.63 21.77
CA GLN A 87 3.58 1.93 22.15
C GLN A 87 2.78 3.12 21.59
N PHE A 88 1.94 2.88 20.55
CA PHE A 88 1.17 3.91 19.87
C PHE A 88 -0.27 4.00 20.35
N SER A 89 -0.88 2.87 20.73
CA SER A 89 -2.28 2.83 21.17
C SER A 89 -2.53 1.59 22.06
N PRO A 90 -3.44 1.68 23.04
CA PRO A 90 -3.93 0.50 23.74
C PRO A 90 -4.85 -0.38 22.86
N ASN A 91 -5.41 0.17 21.79
CA ASN A 91 -6.35 -0.53 20.91
C ASN A 91 -5.63 -1.11 19.68
N VAL A 92 -4.90 -2.21 19.88
CA VAL A 92 -4.16 -2.90 18.82
C VAL A 92 -4.83 -4.23 18.51
N HIS A 93 -5.01 -4.51 17.21
CA HIS A 93 -5.65 -5.74 16.73
C HIS A 93 -4.79 -6.38 15.64
N LEU A 94 -4.60 -7.70 15.74
CA LEU A 94 -4.01 -8.49 14.66
C LEU A 94 -5.10 -8.75 13.61
N SER A 95 -4.81 -8.46 12.35
CA SER A 95 -5.74 -8.63 11.25
C SER A 95 -4.97 -8.94 9.96
N PRO A 96 -5.46 -9.84 9.11
CA PRO A 96 -4.83 -10.06 7.82
C PRO A 96 -4.82 -8.79 6.97
N ASP A 97 -3.92 -8.75 5.98
CA ASP A 97 -3.92 -7.68 4.98
C ASP A 97 -5.27 -7.60 4.26
N MET A 98 -5.68 -6.39 3.88
CA MET A 98 -6.95 -6.17 3.16
C MET A 98 -7.03 -6.97 1.85
N ALA A 99 -5.89 -7.32 1.25
CA ALA A 99 -5.85 -8.13 0.04
C ALA A 99 -6.37 -9.57 0.27
N HIS A 100 -6.40 -10.08 1.51
CA HIS A 100 -6.95 -11.39 1.82
C HIS A 100 -8.45 -11.52 1.51
N GLU A 101 -9.19 -10.41 1.45
CA GLU A 101 -10.59 -10.40 1.03
C GLU A 101 -10.76 -10.88 -0.42
N LEU A 102 -9.70 -10.80 -1.23
CA LEU A 102 -9.69 -11.31 -2.60
C LEU A 102 -9.43 -12.81 -2.69
N TYR A 103 -9.10 -13.48 -1.58
CA TYR A 103 -8.85 -14.91 -1.56
C TYR A 103 -10.11 -15.68 -2.02
N GLY A 104 -9.92 -16.62 -2.94
CA GLY A 104 -11.02 -17.37 -3.56
C GLY A 104 -11.79 -16.63 -4.67
N THR A 105 -11.59 -15.31 -4.84
CA THR A 105 -12.22 -14.52 -5.91
C THR A 105 -11.29 -14.29 -7.10
N LEU A 106 -9.98 -14.50 -6.90
CA LEU A 106 -8.99 -14.33 -7.95
C LEU A 106 -9.04 -15.51 -8.94
N PRO A 107 -8.77 -15.27 -10.24
CA PRO A 107 -8.74 -16.31 -11.22
C PRO A 107 -7.64 -17.33 -10.90
N THR A 108 -7.99 -18.60 -10.97
CA THR A 108 -7.08 -19.74 -10.79
C THR A 108 -6.71 -20.33 -12.14
N LYS A 109 -5.54 -20.94 -12.24
CA LYS A 109 -5.08 -21.64 -13.43
C LYS A 109 -5.39 -23.12 -13.31
N ASN A 110 -5.94 -23.70 -14.39
CA ASN A 110 -6.29 -25.12 -14.45
C ASN A 110 -5.23 -26.00 -15.15
N THR A 111 -4.16 -25.39 -15.69
CA THR A 111 -3.12 -26.13 -16.44
C THR A 111 -1.76 -25.93 -15.79
N GLN A 112 -1.03 -27.03 -15.57
CA GLN A 112 0.34 -26.99 -15.06
C GLN A 112 1.33 -26.78 -16.21
N THR A 113 2.28 -25.85 -16.01
CA THR A 113 3.36 -25.55 -16.98
C THR A 113 4.72 -25.99 -16.48
N GLY A 114 4.84 -26.43 -15.24
CA GLY A 114 6.11 -26.76 -14.58
C GLY A 114 6.99 -25.55 -14.26
N GLN A 115 6.47 -24.32 -14.40
CA GLN A 115 7.25 -23.09 -14.22
C GLN A 115 6.96 -22.46 -12.87
N SER A 116 8.02 -22.03 -12.18
CA SER A 116 7.96 -21.29 -10.92
C SER A 116 8.48 -19.87 -11.09
N LEU A 117 7.80 -18.91 -10.48
CA LEU A 117 8.20 -17.50 -10.41
C LEU A 117 8.64 -17.17 -8.97
N TYR A 118 9.80 -16.58 -8.84
CA TYR A 118 10.27 -15.93 -7.64
C TYR A 118 10.02 -14.43 -7.79
N PHE A 119 9.01 -13.91 -7.09
CA PHE A 119 8.65 -12.50 -7.15
C PHE A 119 9.30 -11.78 -5.98
N LEU A 120 10.54 -11.38 -6.17
CA LEU A 120 11.41 -10.83 -5.13
C LEU A 120 11.58 -9.33 -5.32
N ARG A 121 11.50 -8.59 -4.22
CA ARG A 121 11.63 -7.12 -4.24
C ARG A 121 13.07 -6.70 -4.57
N LYS A 122 13.19 -5.67 -5.42
CA LYS A 122 14.46 -5.03 -5.78
C LYS A 122 14.52 -3.57 -5.34
N ASP A 123 13.41 -3.05 -4.86
CA ASP A 123 13.23 -1.64 -4.47
C ASP A 123 13.78 -1.34 -3.05
N ILE A 124 13.44 -0.14 -2.55
CA ILE A 124 13.87 0.34 -1.22
C ILE A 124 13.37 -0.51 -0.04
N GLU A 125 12.40 -1.39 -0.28
CA GLU A 125 11.89 -2.33 0.73
C GLU A 125 12.57 -3.70 0.65
N ALA A 126 13.48 -3.91 -0.32
CA ALA A 126 14.22 -5.16 -0.44
C ALA A 126 15.13 -5.37 0.77
N SER A 127 15.09 -6.56 1.34
CA SER A 127 15.95 -6.98 2.45
C SER A 127 17.16 -7.78 1.95
N ASP A 128 18.10 -8.07 2.85
CA ASP A 128 19.22 -8.96 2.53
C ASP A 128 18.77 -10.41 2.31
N ILE A 129 17.54 -10.75 2.76
CA ILE A 129 16.94 -12.09 2.54
C ILE A 129 16.69 -12.30 1.04
N GLU A 130 16.11 -11.34 0.33
CA GLU A 130 15.86 -11.45 -1.12
C GLU A 130 17.15 -11.58 -1.91
N LYS A 131 18.21 -10.86 -1.51
CA LYS A 131 19.54 -10.98 -2.13
C LYS A 131 20.13 -12.37 -1.93
N ASN A 132 20.03 -12.91 -0.71
CA ASN A 132 20.54 -14.24 -0.37
C ASN A 132 19.76 -15.34 -1.09
N ILE A 133 18.43 -15.24 -1.17
CA ILE A 133 17.59 -16.18 -1.93
C ILE A 133 17.99 -16.15 -3.41
N THR A 134 18.11 -14.96 -4.00
CA THR A 134 18.50 -14.80 -5.42
C THR A 134 19.82 -15.52 -5.73
N ALA A 135 20.80 -15.45 -4.83
CA ALA A 135 22.09 -16.10 -4.99
C ALA A 135 22.04 -17.65 -4.90
N GLN A 136 21.01 -18.20 -4.29
CA GLN A 136 20.84 -19.65 -4.06
C GLN A 136 19.88 -20.31 -5.07
N LEU A 137 19.19 -19.54 -5.90
CA LEU A 137 18.24 -20.09 -6.83
C LEU A 137 18.93 -20.88 -7.96
N PRO A 138 18.32 -21.98 -8.43
CA PRO A 138 18.83 -22.72 -9.57
C PRO A 138 18.97 -21.85 -10.82
N ALA A 139 19.97 -22.14 -11.64
CA ALA A 139 20.13 -21.48 -12.93
C ALA A 139 18.85 -21.66 -13.80
N GLY A 140 18.37 -20.56 -14.38
CA GLY A 140 17.14 -20.58 -15.18
C GLY A 140 15.87 -20.29 -14.38
N SER A 141 15.95 -20.00 -13.07
CA SER A 141 14.79 -19.55 -12.29
C SER A 141 14.25 -18.24 -12.84
N HIS A 142 12.91 -18.12 -12.91
CA HIS A 142 12.24 -16.88 -13.30
C HIS A 142 12.13 -15.96 -12.09
N ILE A 143 12.93 -14.88 -12.09
CA ILE A 143 12.91 -13.87 -11.03
C ILE A 143 12.32 -12.59 -11.60
N LYS A 144 11.30 -12.03 -10.95
CA LYS A 144 10.67 -10.76 -11.31
C LYS A 144 10.38 -9.90 -10.10
N ASP A 145 10.28 -8.60 -10.35
CA ASP A 145 9.76 -7.59 -9.42
C ASP A 145 8.68 -6.76 -10.14
N TRP A 146 8.08 -5.82 -9.44
CA TRP A 146 7.11 -4.88 -10.00
C TRP A 146 7.68 -4.10 -11.20
N GLU A 147 8.96 -3.71 -11.15
CA GLU A 147 9.67 -3.06 -12.26
C GLU A 147 9.74 -3.93 -13.53
N ASP A 148 9.78 -5.26 -13.37
CA ASP A 148 9.80 -6.18 -14.51
C ASP A 148 8.40 -6.43 -15.11
N VAL A 149 7.34 -6.12 -14.35
CA VAL A 149 5.94 -6.37 -14.75
C VAL A 149 5.26 -5.10 -15.24
N LEU A 150 5.61 -3.95 -14.64
CA LEU A 150 5.24 -2.63 -15.12
C LEU A 150 6.31 -2.14 -16.09
N SER A 151 5.91 -1.55 -17.20
CA SER A 151 6.85 -1.01 -18.18
C SER A 151 7.06 0.49 -17.97
N GLU A 152 8.24 1.00 -18.34
CA GLU A 152 8.51 2.46 -18.36
C GLU A 152 7.43 3.26 -19.10
N ARG A 153 6.80 2.65 -20.13
CA ARG A 153 5.66 3.25 -20.82
C ARG A 153 4.44 3.40 -19.92
N ASP A 154 4.21 2.43 -19.04
CA ASP A 154 3.07 2.51 -18.10
C ASP A 154 3.28 3.65 -17.12
N ASP A 155 4.48 3.79 -16.59
CA ASP A 155 4.84 4.86 -15.66
C ASP A 155 4.71 6.22 -16.33
N LEU A 156 5.20 6.36 -17.57
CA LEU A 156 5.07 7.59 -18.34
C LEU A 156 3.59 7.94 -18.58
N VAL A 157 2.79 6.97 -19.05
CA VAL A 157 1.35 7.20 -19.32
C VAL A 157 0.61 7.57 -18.04
N LEU A 158 0.88 6.87 -16.94
CA LEU A 158 0.27 7.17 -15.65
C LEU A 158 0.68 8.55 -15.13
N ALA A 159 1.96 8.91 -15.26
CA ALA A 159 2.48 10.23 -14.85
C ALA A 159 1.87 11.36 -15.68
N VAL A 160 1.79 11.20 -17.00
CA VAL A 160 1.15 12.19 -17.89
C VAL A 160 -0.33 12.32 -17.56
N THR A 161 -1.02 11.22 -17.39
CA THR A 161 -2.45 11.20 -17.05
C THR A 161 -2.71 11.91 -15.71
N TRP A 162 -1.86 11.66 -14.70
CA TRP A 162 -1.93 12.32 -13.41
C TRP A 162 -1.70 13.84 -13.51
N ARG A 163 -0.70 14.28 -14.31
CA ARG A 163 -0.43 15.71 -14.56
C ARG A 163 -1.63 16.39 -15.22
N LEU A 164 -2.23 15.73 -16.23
CA LEU A 164 -3.44 16.24 -16.90
C LEU A 164 -4.65 16.31 -15.96
N ALA A 165 -4.84 15.31 -15.10
CA ALA A 165 -5.89 15.33 -14.08
C ALA A 165 -5.70 16.49 -13.10
N LYS A 166 -4.47 16.73 -12.63
CA LYS A 166 -4.12 17.85 -11.75
C LYS A 166 -4.36 19.20 -12.44
N PHE A 167 -3.97 19.34 -13.70
CA PHE A 167 -4.22 20.53 -14.51
C PHE A 167 -5.74 20.77 -14.67
N ALA A 168 -6.50 19.74 -15.07
CA ALA A 168 -7.95 19.83 -15.22
C ALA A 168 -8.65 20.22 -13.90
N LYS A 169 -8.19 19.68 -12.77
CA LYS A 169 -8.68 20.05 -11.43
C LYS A 169 -8.39 21.52 -11.12
N ARG A 170 -7.16 21.97 -11.36
CA ARG A 170 -6.73 23.36 -11.08
C ARG A 170 -7.52 24.39 -11.87
N HIS A 171 -7.85 24.08 -13.13
CA HIS A 171 -8.59 24.98 -14.05
C HIS A 171 -10.08 24.69 -14.12
N GLN A 172 -10.61 23.85 -13.22
CA GLN A 172 -12.04 23.49 -13.14
C GLN A 172 -12.63 22.92 -14.45
N LEU A 173 -11.79 22.29 -15.29
CA LEU A 173 -12.18 21.72 -16.58
C LEU A 173 -12.85 20.37 -16.41
N THR A 174 -14.14 20.35 -16.06
CA THR A 174 -14.90 19.13 -15.73
C THR A 174 -14.92 18.12 -16.88
N GLY A 175 -15.10 18.60 -18.12
CA GLY A 175 -15.07 17.73 -19.30
C GLY A 175 -13.74 16.99 -19.49
N LEU A 176 -12.63 17.73 -19.41
CA LEU A 176 -11.29 17.15 -19.49
C LEU A 176 -11.01 16.18 -18.33
N LYS A 177 -11.41 16.53 -17.11
CA LYS A 177 -11.29 15.65 -15.95
C LYS A 177 -11.98 14.29 -16.18
N ASN A 178 -13.20 14.30 -16.73
CA ASN A 178 -13.96 13.08 -17.00
C ASN A 178 -13.29 12.22 -18.09
N ILE A 179 -12.78 12.84 -19.15
CA ILE A 179 -12.04 12.14 -20.23
C ILE A 179 -10.79 11.49 -19.65
N VAL A 180 -9.97 12.25 -18.92
CA VAL A 180 -8.75 11.76 -18.28
C VAL A 180 -9.05 10.60 -17.33
N HIS A 181 -10.12 10.71 -16.52
CA HIS A 181 -10.51 9.64 -15.61
C HIS A 181 -10.95 8.37 -16.33
N ARG A 182 -11.74 8.48 -17.41
CA ARG A 182 -12.13 7.33 -18.24
C ARG A 182 -10.93 6.65 -18.87
N PHE A 183 -10.01 7.45 -19.43
CA PHE A 183 -8.76 6.94 -20.01
C PHE A 183 -7.92 6.21 -18.95
N TRP A 184 -7.69 6.84 -17.80
CA TRP A 184 -6.95 6.27 -16.70
C TRP A 184 -7.52 4.92 -16.26
N LYS A 185 -8.84 4.87 -16.06
CA LYS A 185 -9.54 3.64 -15.69
C LYS A 185 -9.38 2.52 -16.73
N ALA A 186 -9.52 2.86 -18.02
CA ALA A 186 -9.36 1.88 -19.10
C ALA A 186 -7.91 1.38 -19.20
N TYR A 187 -6.95 2.28 -19.08
CA TYR A 187 -5.53 1.97 -19.14
C TYR A 187 -5.09 1.10 -17.96
N THR A 188 -5.47 1.47 -16.74
CA THR A 188 -5.19 0.68 -15.54
C THR A 188 -5.79 -0.73 -15.64
N LYS A 189 -7.02 -0.86 -16.15
CA LYS A 189 -7.64 -2.18 -16.39
C LYS A 189 -6.81 -3.02 -17.38
N ARG A 190 -6.20 -2.40 -18.39
CA ARG A 190 -5.31 -3.08 -19.35
C ARG A 190 -4.02 -3.55 -18.66
N ILE A 191 -3.41 -2.71 -17.83
CA ILE A 191 -2.24 -3.08 -17.02
C ILE A 191 -2.57 -4.29 -16.14
N ILE A 192 -3.66 -4.22 -15.37
CA ILE A 192 -4.09 -5.31 -14.46
C ILE A 192 -4.26 -6.63 -15.22
N LYS A 193 -4.90 -6.61 -16.41
CA LYS A 193 -5.05 -7.81 -17.21
C LYS A 193 -3.72 -8.39 -17.69
N ARG A 194 -2.75 -7.53 -18.04
CA ARG A 194 -1.41 -7.97 -18.47
C ARG A 194 -0.66 -8.57 -17.29
N VAL A 195 -0.67 -7.90 -16.14
CA VAL A 195 -0.05 -8.36 -14.91
C VAL A 195 -0.64 -9.72 -14.49
N ALA A 196 -1.96 -9.83 -14.44
CA ALA A 196 -2.64 -11.09 -14.13
C ALA A 196 -2.23 -12.22 -15.09
N LYS A 197 -2.15 -11.94 -16.40
CA LYS A 197 -1.69 -12.92 -17.40
C LYS A 197 -0.26 -13.39 -17.12
N THR A 198 0.63 -12.47 -16.72
CA THR A 198 2.01 -12.82 -16.34
C THR A 198 2.02 -13.76 -15.16
N PHE A 199 1.31 -13.45 -14.08
CA PHE A 199 1.27 -14.31 -12.90
C PHE A 199 0.62 -15.67 -13.19
N LEU A 200 -0.47 -15.69 -13.96
CA LEU A 200 -1.17 -16.92 -14.35
C LEU A 200 -0.35 -17.81 -15.32
N SER A 201 0.79 -17.33 -15.84
CA SER A 201 1.68 -18.17 -16.65
C SER A 201 2.58 -19.09 -15.82
N TYR A 202 2.63 -18.90 -14.50
CA TYR A 202 3.42 -19.72 -13.57
C TYR A 202 2.53 -20.57 -12.69
N ASP A 203 3.02 -21.75 -12.29
CA ASP A 203 2.27 -22.68 -11.41
C ASP A 203 2.49 -22.34 -9.93
N ASN A 204 3.71 -21.92 -9.59
CA ASN A 204 4.08 -21.53 -8.25
C ASN A 204 4.65 -20.11 -8.26
N ILE A 205 4.26 -19.32 -7.28
CA ILE A 205 4.78 -17.97 -7.06
C ILE A 205 5.27 -17.90 -5.62
N THR A 206 6.57 -17.62 -5.46
CA THR A 206 7.19 -17.37 -4.16
C THR A 206 7.46 -15.88 -4.03
N THR A 207 7.04 -15.27 -2.92
CA THR A 207 7.20 -13.85 -2.63
C THR A 207 7.95 -13.66 -1.34
#